data_407201ffb828a3d6dfbd3ac2b8e0391c
#
_entry.id   407201ffb828a3d6dfbd3ac2b8e0391c
#
_cell.length_a   1.000
_cell.length_b   1.000
_cell.length_c   1.000
_cell.angle_alpha   90.00
_cell.angle_beta   90.00
_cell.angle_gamma   90.00
#
_symmetry.space_group_name_H-M   'P 1'
#
loop_
_entity.id
_entity.type
_entity.pdbx_description
1 polymer ?
#
loop_
_entity_poly.entity_id
_entity_poly.type
_entity_poly.pdbx_seq_one_letter_code
_entity_poly.pdbx_strand_id
1 'polypeptide(L)'
;MFSNCRSLKSLPDISKWNTSNVVNMGNMFNGCTLLASLPNISNWKTNNVQSMECMFQDCYSLSSLPDINKWNIDKVYNMENICKECKDTLNIPEKFKIIKKSIEY
;
A
#
# COMPACT_ATOMS: atom_id res chain seq x y z
N MET A 1 -9.12 -5.70 -2.08
CA MET A 1 -9.24 -6.93 -2.87
C MET A 1 -8.67 -8.13 -2.16
N PHE A 2 -7.49 -8.01 -1.56
CA PHE A 2 -6.90 -9.10 -0.79
C PHE A 2 -7.05 -8.90 0.72
N SER A 3 -8.01 -8.10 1.12
CA SER A 3 -8.22 -7.77 2.54
C SER A 3 -8.48 -9.05 3.34
N ASN A 4 -7.78 -9.18 4.47
CA ASN A 4 -7.91 -10.31 5.40
C ASN A 4 -7.55 -11.68 4.81
N CYS A 5 -6.72 -11.71 3.77
CA CYS A 5 -6.21 -12.97 3.22
C CYS A 5 -5.11 -13.52 4.12
N ARG A 6 -5.49 -14.02 5.29
CA ARG A 6 -4.56 -14.37 6.37
C ARG A 6 -3.70 -15.60 6.08
N SER A 7 -4.12 -16.45 5.16
CA SER A 7 -3.36 -17.64 4.77
C SER A 7 -2.49 -17.43 3.55
N LEU A 8 -2.60 -16.29 2.90
CA LEU A 8 -1.92 -16.01 1.64
C LEU A 8 -0.44 -15.70 1.92
N LYS A 9 0.45 -16.51 1.39
CA LYS A 9 1.90 -16.33 1.57
C LYS A 9 2.55 -15.56 0.44
N SER A 10 1.93 -15.57 -0.74
CA SER A 10 2.41 -14.85 -1.91
C SER A 10 1.21 -14.50 -2.79
N LEU A 11 1.43 -13.55 -3.70
CA LEU A 11 0.41 -13.11 -4.64
C LEU A 11 0.79 -13.54 -6.05
N PRO A 12 -0.21 -13.77 -6.92
CA PRO A 12 0.09 -13.89 -8.35
C PRO A 12 0.70 -12.59 -8.86
N ASP A 13 1.22 -12.63 -10.08
CA ASP A 13 1.82 -11.43 -10.67
C ASP A 13 0.73 -10.43 -11.06
N ILE A 14 0.49 -9.48 -10.18
CA ILE A 14 -0.48 -8.40 -10.41
C ILE A 14 0.18 -7.12 -10.93
N SER A 15 1.46 -7.18 -11.26
CA SER A 15 2.21 -5.99 -11.70
C SER A 15 1.67 -5.40 -13.00
N LYS A 16 1.02 -6.22 -13.81
CA LYS A 16 0.49 -5.79 -15.11
C LYS A 16 -0.98 -5.36 -15.06
N TRP A 17 -1.59 -5.36 -13.89
CA TRP A 17 -2.97 -4.89 -13.78
C TRP A 17 -3.08 -3.44 -14.24
N ASN A 18 -4.14 -3.14 -14.98
CA ASN A 18 -4.42 -1.76 -15.35
C ASN A 18 -5.12 -1.06 -14.19
N THR A 19 -4.37 -0.21 -13.50
CA THR A 19 -4.88 0.52 -12.33
C THR A 19 -5.19 1.98 -12.64
N SER A 20 -5.15 2.37 -13.92
CA SER A 20 -5.24 3.78 -14.29
C SER A 20 -6.56 4.46 -13.88
N ASN A 21 -7.63 3.69 -13.72
CA ASN A 21 -8.93 4.24 -13.31
C ASN A 21 -9.26 4.00 -11.83
N VAL A 22 -8.31 3.44 -11.06
CA VAL A 22 -8.57 3.14 -9.67
C VAL A 22 -8.54 4.43 -8.84
N VAL A 23 -9.56 4.63 -8.05
CA VAL A 23 -9.71 5.80 -7.17
C VAL A 23 -9.44 5.43 -5.72
N ASN A 24 -9.80 4.23 -5.29
CA ASN A 24 -9.66 3.78 -3.91
C ASN A 24 -8.84 2.50 -3.85
N MET A 25 -7.67 2.57 -3.21
CA MET A 25 -6.82 1.42 -2.92
C MET A 25 -6.79 1.09 -1.43
N GLY A 26 -7.73 1.64 -0.68
CA GLY A 26 -7.80 1.38 0.75
C GLY A 26 -8.02 -0.09 1.06
N ASN A 27 -7.37 -0.57 2.12
CA ASN A 27 -7.50 -1.93 2.64
C ASN A 27 -7.08 -3.03 1.67
N MET A 28 -6.42 -2.70 0.57
CA MET A 28 -6.15 -3.68 -0.48
C MET A 28 -5.42 -4.92 0.02
N PHE A 29 -4.44 -4.74 0.90
CA PHE A 29 -3.66 -5.84 1.48
C PHE A 29 -3.82 -5.90 3.00
N ASN A 30 -4.81 -5.20 3.55
CA ASN A 30 -5.03 -5.16 5.00
C ASN A 30 -5.26 -6.57 5.53
N GLY A 31 -4.49 -6.98 6.54
CA GLY A 31 -4.68 -8.28 7.17
C GLY A 31 -4.02 -9.45 6.46
N CYS A 32 -3.18 -9.19 5.47
CA CYS A 32 -2.40 -10.24 4.82
C CYS A 32 -1.21 -10.61 5.71
N THR A 33 -1.49 -11.31 6.81
CA THR A 33 -0.54 -11.49 7.90
C THR A 33 0.65 -12.38 7.57
N LEU A 34 0.52 -13.27 6.59
CA LEU A 34 1.60 -14.19 6.19
C LEU A 34 2.35 -13.76 4.94
N LEU A 35 1.93 -12.66 4.32
CA LEU A 35 2.54 -12.21 3.08
C LEU A 35 3.91 -11.60 3.36
N ALA A 36 4.96 -12.23 2.83
CA ALA A 36 6.34 -11.82 3.11
C ALA A 36 6.85 -10.76 2.14
N SER A 37 6.32 -10.73 0.92
CA SER A 37 6.73 -9.78 -0.10
C SER A 37 5.58 -9.53 -1.06
N LEU A 38 5.71 -8.45 -1.83
CA LEU A 38 4.73 -8.09 -2.85
C LEU A 38 5.37 -8.22 -4.24
N PRO A 39 4.57 -8.53 -5.28
CA PRO A 39 5.05 -8.40 -6.65
C PRO A 39 5.48 -6.96 -6.92
N ASN A 40 6.21 -6.75 -8.00
CA ASN A 40 6.67 -5.40 -8.33
C ASN A 40 5.52 -4.55 -8.87
N ILE A 41 4.87 -3.83 -7.96
CA ILE A 41 3.75 -2.94 -8.29
C ILE A 41 4.19 -1.48 -8.42
N SER A 42 5.49 -1.23 -8.53
CA SER A 42 6.01 0.14 -8.64
C SER A 42 5.54 0.86 -9.89
N ASN A 43 5.17 0.12 -10.93
CA ASN A 43 4.72 0.71 -12.20
C ASN A 43 3.20 0.90 -12.28
N TRP A 44 2.46 0.58 -11.21
CA TRP A 44 1.03 0.84 -11.21
C TRP A 44 0.76 2.33 -11.42
N LYS A 45 -0.26 2.63 -12.23
CA LYS A 45 -0.71 4.00 -12.43
C LYS A 45 -1.61 4.40 -11.27
N THR A 46 -1.15 5.35 -10.49
CA THR A 46 -1.89 5.79 -9.29
C THR A 46 -2.38 7.23 -9.41
N ASN A 47 -2.38 7.78 -10.62
CA ASN A 47 -2.69 9.19 -10.85
C ASN A 47 -4.08 9.59 -10.36
N ASN A 48 -5.03 8.65 -10.36
CA ASN A 48 -6.41 8.93 -9.94
C ASN A 48 -6.74 8.43 -8.54
N VAL A 49 -5.77 7.83 -7.85
CA VAL A 49 -6.02 7.29 -6.52
C VAL A 49 -6.17 8.41 -5.51
N GLN A 50 -7.28 8.37 -4.77
CA GLN A 50 -7.61 9.37 -3.75
C GLN A 50 -7.45 8.82 -2.33
N SER A 51 -7.52 7.51 -2.14
CA SER A 51 -7.39 6.89 -0.82
C SER A 51 -6.52 5.65 -0.87
N MET A 52 -5.60 5.55 0.09
CA MET A 52 -4.77 4.38 0.35
C MET A 52 -4.86 4.00 1.83
N GLU A 53 -5.99 4.32 2.46
CA GLU A 53 -6.21 4.06 3.88
C GLU A 53 -6.04 2.58 4.20
N CYS A 54 -5.21 2.28 5.20
CA CYS A 54 -4.99 0.91 5.70
C CYS A 54 -4.52 -0.08 4.65
N MET A 55 -3.88 0.38 3.58
CA MET A 55 -3.54 -0.48 2.45
C MET A 55 -2.68 -1.67 2.85
N PHE A 56 -1.72 -1.48 3.75
CA PHE A 56 -0.81 -2.51 4.22
C PHE A 56 -0.97 -2.80 5.72
N GLN A 57 -2.07 -2.37 6.33
CA GLN A 57 -2.28 -2.57 7.76
C GLN A 57 -2.24 -4.04 8.11
N ASP A 58 -1.61 -4.38 9.24
CA ASP A 58 -1.50 -5.75 9.75
C ASP A 58 -0.73 -6.72 8.83
N CYS A 59 0.12 -6.20 7.96
CA CYS A 59 1.00 -7.04 7.16
C CYS A 59 2.24 -7.37 7.98
N TYR A 60 2.08 -8.23 8.98
CA TYR A 60 3.14 -8.52 9.96
C TYR A 60 4.37 -9.17 9.38
N SER A 61 4.21 -9.94 8.30
CA SER A 61 5.33 -10.70 7.72
C SER A 61 6.05 -9.97 6.61
N LEU A 62 5.53 -8.81 6.21
CA LEU A 62 6.08 -8.07 5.08
C LEU A 62 7.45 -7.50 5.46
N SER A 63 8.50 -7.92 4.76
CA SER A 63 9.87 -7.52 5.08
C SER A 63 10.40 -6.41 4.19
N SER A 64 9.74 -6.17 3.05
CA SER A 64 10.13 -5.10 2.14
C SER A 64 8.94 -4.65 1.32
N LEU A 65 9.02 -3.44 0.78
CA LEU A 65 8.03 -2.92 -0.16
C LEU A 65 8.71 -2.75 -1.53
N PRO A 66 7.97 -2.95 -2.64
CA PRO A 66 8.48 -2.52 -3.93
C PRO A 66 8.67 -1.00 -3.93
N ASP A 67 9.29 -0.46 -4.97
CA ASP A 67 9.60 0.97 -5.03
C ASP A 67 8.33 1.79 -5.28
N ILE A 68 7.50 1.91 -4.24
CA ILE A 68 6.26 2.69 -4.31
C ILE A 68 6.52 4.19 -4.23
N ASN A 69 7.77 4.60 -4.04
CA ASN A 69 8.13 6.01 -4.15
C ASN A 69 7.86 6.56 -5.55
N LYS A 70 7.77 5.68 -6.54
CA LYS A 70 7.42 6.07 -7.90
C LYS A 70 5.94 6.43 -8.08
N TRP A 71 5.10 6.04 -7.13
CA TRP A 71 3.67 6.28 -7.26
C TRP A 71 3.36 7.78 -7.21
N ASN A 72 2.46 8.20 -8.09
CA ASN A 72 1.91 9.56 -8.05
C ASN A 72 0.84 9.61 -6.97
N ILE A 73 1.03 10.42 -5.96
CA ILE A 73 0.09 10.56 -4.85
C ILE A 73 -0.53 11.97 -4.78
N ASP A 74 -0.48 12.72 -5.89
CA ASP A 74 -0.95 14.10 -5.91
C ASP A 74 -2.42 14.24 -5.53
N LYS A 75 -3.24 13.24 -5.84
CA LYS A 75 -4.67 13.26 -5.53
C LYS A 75 -5.02 12.50 -4.24
N VAL A 76 -4.04 11.87 -3.59
CA VAL A 76 -4.32 11.10 -2.38
C VAL A 76 -4.52 12.04 -1.21
N TYR A 77 -5.70 11.94 -0.59
CA TYR A 77 -6.02 12.75 0.59
C TYR A 77 -6.12 11.91 1.87
N ASN A 78 -6.12 10.59 1.76
CA ASN A 78 -6.24 9.72 2.93
C ASN A 78 -5.23 8.57 2.84
N MET A 79 -4.22 8.61 3.70
CA MET A 79 -3.23 7.56 3.88
C MET A 79 -3.20 7.07 5.32
N GLU A 80 -4.27 7.29 6.07
CA GLU A 80 -4.31 6.94 7.47
C GLU A 80 -4.07 5.45 7.66
N ASN A 81 -3.17 5.12 8.59
CA ASN A 81 -2.85 3.73 8.96
C ASN A 81 -2.33 2.87 7.80
N ILE A 82 -1.74 3.48 6.79
CA ILE A 82 -1.29 2.74 5.60
C ILE A 82 -0.38 1.56 5.96
N CYS A 83 0.47 1.70 6.98
CA CYS A 83 1.37 0.65 7.44
C CYS A 83 1.23 0.38 8.93
N LYS A 84 0.05 0.59 9.51
CA LYS A 84 -0.18 0.31 10.92
C LYS A 84 0.01 -1.18 11.19
N GLU A 85 0.73 -1.50 12.29
CA GLU A 85 1.01 -2.89 12.69
C GLU A 85 1.83 -3.66 11.66
N CYS A 86 2.63 -2.97 10.86
CA CYS A 86 3.67 -3.59 10.06
C CYS A 86 4.96 -3.65 10.87
N LYS A 87 5.98 -4.35 10.34
CA LYS A 87 7.28 -4.42 11.01
C LYS A 87 7.92 -3.03 11.10
N ASP A 88 8.54 -2.73 12.22
CA ASP A 88 9.26 -1.46 12.42
C ASP A 88 10.39 -1.29 11.41
N THR A 89 10.95 -2.40 10.94
CA THR A 89 12.04 -2.38 9.97
C THR A 89 11.57 -2.13 8.53
N LEU A 90 10.26 -2.09 8.30
CA LEU A 90 9.73 -1.85 6.96
C LEU A 90 10.03 -0.41 6.53
N ASN A 91 10.71 -0.28 5.40
CA ASN A 91 11.13 1.03 4.89
C ASN A 91 10.00 1.68 4.08
N ILE A 92 9.37 2.68 4.69
CA ILE A 92 8.23 3.40 4.10
C ILE A 92 8.75 4.71 3.50
N PRO A 93 8.42 5.00 2.22
CA PRO A 93 8.86 6.27 1.61
C PRO A 93 8.40 7.48 2.41
N GLU A 94 9.26 8.46 2.51
CA GLU A 94 9.03 9.65 3.32
C GLU A 94 7.79 10.44 2.87
N LYS A 95 7.51 10.48 1.57
CA LYS A 95 6.37 11.25 1.07
C LYS A 95 5.03 10.73 1.60
N PHE A 96 4.94 9.45 1.95
CA PHE A 96 3.72 8.89 2.53
C PHE A 96 3.52 9.37 3.97
N LYS A 97 4.60 9.68 4.66
CA LYS A 97 4.54 10.21 6.02
C LYS A 97 4.18 11.69 6.04
N ILE A 98 4.63 12.44 5.04
CA ILE A 98 4.42 13.88 4.96
C ILE A 98 2.95 14.24 4.73
N ILE A 99 2.25 13.48 3.88
CA ILE A 99 0.84 13.73 3.60
C ILE A 99 0.01 13.66 4.87
N LYS A 100 0.31 12.70 5.74
CA LYS A 100 -0.40 12.59 7.02
C LYS A 100 -0.25 13.87 7.84
N LYS A 101 0.96 14.40 7.91
CA LYS A 101 1.21 15.65 8.67
C LYS A 101 0.48 16.83 8.08
N SER A 102 0.39 16.93 6.76
CA SER A 102 -0.30 18.03 6.10
C SER A 102 -1.80 18.02 6.39
N ILE A 103 -2.38 16.85 6.54
CA ILE A 103 -3.80 16.70 6.80
C ILE A 103 -4.16 17.10 8.24
N GLU A 104 -3.21 17.05 9.15
CA GLU A 104 -3.46 17.36 10.55
C GLU A 104 -3.66 18.86 10.83
N TYR A 105 -3.45 19.70 9.84
CA TYR A 105 -3.76 21.10 9.96
C TYR A 105 -5.25 21.34 9.84
#